data_d8e92da878c8abf133c5751149fb11c6
#
_entry.id   d8e92da878c8abf133c5751149fb11c6
#
_cell.length_a   1.000
_cell.length_b   1.000
_cell.length_c   1.000
_cell.angle_alpha   90.00
_cell.angle_beta   90.00
_cell.angle_gamma   90.00
#
_symmetry.space_group_name_H-M   'P 1'
#
loop_
_entity.id
_entity.type
_entity.pdbx_description
1 polymer ?
#
loop_
_entity_poly.entity_id
_entity_poly.type
_entity_poly.pdbx_seq_one_letter_code
_entity_poly.pdbx_strand_id
1 'polypeptide(L)'
;MIRRLALAVLAGATLLAGCEGCVAHEALPIRKVLIDVDPPAVAAGVDRELVRAVVNDVLGRARGFRVIEAGRGEAALMRVRVEAYHSEEPTATEARARGTATLTVEVTDVPGESGTGYRGHSVANASGRVEPRLLVEQALRDALAQVQMTRTAADLDSAQLVAWLDDEQASPEQRRRAARILGSRRERSATEALARALLDKEDIELSQLALVAITNIGDPAALDAVIEFSERQPGPVRKQCIEAVRAMGTPRGQAWLFVLASGHPDDDVQALASAALASLEQREPRGPAVADNAAGAGDKPKDTAVP
;
A
#
# COMPACT_ATOMS: atom_id res chain seq x y z
N MET A 1 52.04 23.18 -33.42
CA MET A 1 51.86 22.52 -32.11
C MET A 1 50.36 22.36 -31.85
N ILE A 2 49.80 21.22 -32.20
CA ILE A 2 48.35 20.92 -32.11
C ILE A 2 48.19 19.93 -30.97
N ARG A 3 47.64 20.40 -29.84
CA ARG A 3 47.27 19.55 -28.69
C ARG A 3 45.92 18.85 -28.98
N ARG A 4 46.00 17.55 -29.18
CA ARG A 4 44.82 16.68 -29.24
C ARG A 4 44.27 16.49 -27.83
N LEU A 5 43.06 17.01 -27.58
CA LEU A 5 42.25 16.65 -26.41
C LEU A 5 41.62 15.28 -26.70
N ALA A 6 41.99 14.27 -25.96
CA ALA A 6 41.33 12.99 -25.93
C ALA A 6 40.16 13.10 -24.97
N LEU A 7 38.93 13.01 -25.51
CA LEU A 7 37.71 12.83 -24.75
C LEU A 7 37.64 11.37 -24.26
N ALA A 8 37.89 11.16 -22.99
CA ALA A 8 37.63 9.88 -22.34
C ALA A 8 36.13 9.75 -22.10
N VAL A 9 35.45 8.96 -22.94
CA VAL A 9 34.08 8.48 -22.66
C VAL A 9 34.19 7.42 -21.58
N LEU A 10 33.94 7.81 -20.34
CA LEU A 10 33.71 6.90 -19.24
C LEU A 10 32.34 6.22 -19.48
N ALA A 11 32.39 5.03 -20.05
CA ALA A 11 31.28 4.10 -20.03
C ALA A 11 31.03 3.68 -18.56
N GLY A 12 30.09 4.34 -17.92
CA GLY A 12 29.56 3.91 -16.63
C GLY A 12 28.83 2.58 -16.80
N ALA A 13 29.56 1.47 -16.72
CA ALA A 13 29.00 0.18 -16.44
C ALA A 13 28.50 0.24 -14.97
N THR A 14 27.25 0.59 -14.77
CA THR A 14 26.54 0.33 -13.51
C THR A 14 26.54 -1.18 -13.32
N LEU A 15 27.47 -1.65 -12.51
CA LEU A 15 27.40 -2.95 -11.87
C LEU A 15 26.08 -3.01 -11.11
N LEU A 16 25.08 -3.65 -11.72
CA LEU A 16 23.98 -4.25 -10.99
C LEU A 16 24.62 -5.31 -10.08
N ALA A 17 25.03 -4.87 -8.88
CA ALA A 17 25.31 -5.77 -7.78
C ALA A 17 24.00 -6.55 -7.56
N GLY A 18 23.99 -7.81 -7.99
CA GLY A 18 22.85 -8.69 -7.81
C GLY A 18 22.56 -8.76 -6.31
N CYS A 19 21.38 -8.35 -5.91
CA CYS A 19 20.80 -8.83 -4.67
C CYS A 19 20.75 -10.36 -4.78
N GLU A 20 21.65 -11.04 -4.08
CA GLU A 20 21.52 -12.48 -3.82
C GLU A 20 20.25 -12.68 -3.00
N GLY A 21 19.15 -12.93 -3.65
CA GLY A 21 17.82 -13.07 -3.07
C GLY A 21 16.67 -12.62 -3.95
N CYS A 22 16.93 -11.93 -5.07
CA CYS A 22 15.88 -11.66 -6.05
C CYS A 22 15.51 -12.97 -6.74
N VAL A 23 14.41 -13.58 -6.36
CA VAL A 23 13.78 -14.65 -7.13
C VAL A 23 13.48 -14.05 -8.51
N ALA A 24 14.24 -14.48 -9.51
CA ALA A 24 13.97 -14.08 -10.89
C ALA A 24 12.66 -14.77 -11.31
N HIS A 25 11.56 -14.03 -11.20
CA HIS A 25 10.27 -14.55 -11.67
C HIS A 25 10.36 -14.88 -13.16
N GLU A 26 9.92 -16.06 -13.51
CA GLU A 26 9.72 -16.40 -14.91
C GLU A 26 8.72 -15.40 -15.54
N ALA A 27 8.97 -15.01 -16.79
CA ALA A 27 8.09 -14.08 -17.49
C ALA A 27 6.66 -14.64 -17.52
N LEU A 28 5.71 -13.84 -17.02
CA LEU A 28 4.31 -14.22 -16.93
C LEU A 28 3.74 -14.44 -18.35
N PRO A 29 3.26 -15.65 -18.68
CA PRO A 29 2.66 -15.92 -19.98
C PRO A 29 1.31 -15.22 -20.10
N ILE A 30 1.13 -14.42 -21.15
CA ILE A 30 -0.10 -13.68 -21.47
C ILE A 30 -0.72 -14.28 -22.73
N ARG A 31 -1.91 -14.89 -22.59
CA ARG A 31 -2.64 -15.52 -23.72
C ARG A 31 -3.42 -14.52 -24.56
N LYS A 32 -3.83 -13.40 -23.97
CA LYS A 32 -4.66 -12.41 -24.63
C LYS A 32 -4.47 -11.06 -23.99
N VAL A 33 -4.35 -10.03 -24.82
CA VAL A 33 -4.38 -8.63 -24.39
C VAL A 33 -5.69 -8.01 -24.88
N LEU A 34 -6.48 -7.50 -23.95
CA LEU A 34 -7.66 -6.69 -24.24
C LEU A 34 -7.28 -5.22 -24.13
N ILE A 35 -7.72 -4.42 -25.08
CA ILE A 35 -7.41 -2.98 -25.14
C ILE A 35 -8.74 -2.24 -25.13
N ASP A 36 -8.92 -1.43 -24.10
CA ASP A 36 -10.05 -0.53 -23.91
C ASP A 36 -9.53 0.91 -23.92
N VAL A 37 -10.19 1.78 -24.68
CA VAL A 37 -9.88 3.21 -24.74
C VAL A 37 -11.16 3.97 -24.46
N ASP A 38 -11.16 4.72 -23.36
CA ASP A 38 -12.34 5.46 -22.93
C ASP A 38 -12.64 6.64 -23.86
N PRO A 39 -13.92 7.04 -23.99
CA PRO A 39 -14.33 8.09 -24.92
C PRO A 39 -13.54 9.41 -24.80
N PRO A 40 -13.17 9.89 -23.59
CA PRO A 40 -12.37 11.10 -23.47
C PRO A 40 -10.99 11.00 -24.14
N ALA A 41 -10.33 9.84 -24.03
CA ALA A 41 -9.04 9.62 -24.67
C ALA A 41 -9.16 9.53 -26.20
N VAL A 42 -10.22 8.86 -26.69
CA VAL A 42 -10.53 8.80 -28.14
C VAL A 42 -10.77 10.20 -28.71
N ALA A 43 -11.56 11.03 -28.05
CA ALA A 43 -11.82 12.40 -28.46
C ALA A 43 -10.55 13.27 -28.51
N ALA A 44 -9.55 12.95 -27.70
CA ALA A 44 -8.26 13.60 -27.65
C ALA A 44 -7.20 12.99 -28.60
N GLY A 45 -7.59 12.08 -29.50
CA GLY A 45 -6.73 11.52 -30.56
C GLY A 45 -5.98 10.24 -30.18
N VAL A 46 -6.32 9.59 -29.06
CA VAL A 46 -5.77 8.29 -28.69
C VAL A 46 -6.75 7.21 -29.14
N ASP A 47 -6.48 6.57 -30.25
CA ASP A 47 -7.30 5.48 -30.75
C ASP A 47 -6.77 4.08 -30.32
N ARG A 48 -7.58 3.06 -30.54
CA ARG A 48 -7.23 1.67 -30.20
C ARG A 48 -6.04 1.14 -31.01
N GLU A 49 -5.81 1.62 -32.23
CA GLU A 49 -4.70 1.17 -33.06
C GLU A 49 -3.38 1.69 -32.55
N LEU A 50 -3.33 2.95 -32.17
CA LEU A 50 -2.17 3.55 -31.50
C LEU A 50 -1.83 2.79 -30.22
N VAL A 51 -2.83 2.55 -29.35
CA VAL A 51 -2.61 1.82 -28.10
C VAL A 51 -2.14 0.40 -28.37
N ARG A 52 -2.70 -0.30 -29.37
CA ARG A 52 -2.25 -1.65 -29.76
C ARG A 52 -0.81 -1.65 -30.22
N ALA A 53 -0.40 -0.69 -31.03
CA ALA A 53 0.98 -0.58 -31.48
C ALA A 53 1.94 -0.35 -30.30
N VAL A 54 1.57 0.52 -29.36
CA VAL A 54 2.35 0.78 -28.15
C VAL A 54 2.44 -0.47 -27.27
N VAL A 55 1.32 -1.16 -27.05
CA VAL A 55 1.28 -2.38 -26.23
C VAL A 55 2.18 -3.47 -26.79
N ASN A 56 2.12 -3.71 -28.10
CA ASN A 56 2.97 -4.71 -28.75
C ASN A 56 4.46 -4.36 -28.63
N ASP A 57 4.82 -3.09 -28.81
CA ASP A 57 6.20 -2.62 -28.72
C ASP A 57 6.73 -2.71 -27.27
N VAL A 58 5.95 -2.29 -26.29
CA VAL A 58 6.33 -2.34 -24.88
C VAL A 58 6.42 -3.77 -24.37
N LEU A 59 5.42 -4.61 -24.63
CA LEU A 59 5.43 -6.00 -24.18
C LEU A 59 6.53 -6.84 -24.88
N GLY A 60 6.85 -6.53 -26.14
CA GLY A 60 7.96 -7.16 -26.85
C GLY A 60 9.34 -6.91 -26.21
N ARG A 61 9.47 -5.84 -25.44
CA ARG A 61 10.70 -5.46 -24.72
C ARG A 61 10.65 -5.76 -23.22
N ALA A 62 9.46 -6.01 -22.66
CA ALA A 62 9.25 -6.22 -21.24
C ALA A 62 9.72 -7.62 -20.82
N ARG A 63 10.74 -7.70 -19.95
CA ARG A 63 11.29 -8.98 -19.47
C ARG A 63 10.34 -9.78 -18.57
N GLY A 64 9.37 -9.13 -17.93
CA GLY A 64 8.47 -9.76 -16.96
C GLY A 64 7.20 -10.36 -17.55
N PHE A 65 6.95 -10.18 -18.85
CA PHE A 65 5.75 -10.65 -19.54
C PHE A 65 6.13 -11.30 -20.87
N ARG A 66 5.43 -12.37 -21.24
CA ARG A 66 5.61 -13.06 -22.50
C ARG A 66 4.27 -13.34 -23.15
N VAL A 67 3.98 -12.67 -24.25
CA VAL A 67 2.78 -12.95 -25.04
C VAL A 67 2.95 -14.29 -25.74
N ILE A 68 2.00 -15.20 -25.54
CA ILE A 68 2.00 -16.54 -26.14
C ILE A 68 0.82 -16.68 -27.11
N GLU A 69 0.96 -17.57 -28.08
CA GLU A 69 -0.13 -17.90 -29.00
C GLU A 69 -1.29 -18.58 -28.26
N ALA A 70 -2.52 -18.20 -28.63
CA ALA A 70 -3.73 -18.76 -28.04
C ALA A 70 -3.75 -20.31 -28.18
N GLY A 71 -4.02 -20.99 -27.07
CA GLY A 71 -4.18 -22.45 -27.04
C GLY A 71 -2.97 -23.23 -26.51
N ARG A 72 -1.85 -22.61 -26.16
CA ARG A 72 -0.68 -23.28 -25.58
C ARG A 72 -0.55 -22.97 -24.07
N GLY A 73 -1.08 -23.88 -23.25
CA GLY A 73 -0.87 -23.87 -21.80
C GLY A 73 -1.74 -22.88 -21.01
N GLU A 74 -1.54 -22.91 -19.70
CA GLU A 74 -2.16 -21.97 -18.78
C GLU A 74 -1.47 -20.61 -18.92
N ALA A 75 -2.25 -19.54 -19.10
CA ALA A 75 -1.73 -18.19 -19.26
C ALA A 75 -2.75 -17.14 -18.82
N ALA A 76 -2.24 -16.04 -18.32
CA ALA A 76 -3.03 -14.92 -17.82
C ALA A 76 -3.71 -14.13 -18.95
N LEU A 77 -4.75 -13.41 -18.57
CA LEU A 77 -5.41 -12.38 -19.37
C LEU A 77 -4.93 -11.01 -18.94
N MET A 78 -4.47 -10.19 -19.88
CA MET A 78 -4.10 -8.79 -19.61
C MET A 78 -5.14 -7.86 -20.23
N ARG A 79 -5.62 -6.90 -19.45
CA ARG A 79 -6.44 -5.79 -19.93
C ARG A 79 -5.66 -4.49 -19.77
N VAL A 80 -5.54 -3.73 -20.84
CA VAL A 80 -4.95 -2.39 -20.87
C VAL A 80 -6.08 -1.41 -21.15
N ARG A 81 -6.34 -0.48 -20.22
CA ARG A 81 -7.36 0.56 -20.35
C ARG A 81 -6.72 1.92 -20.31
N VAL A 82 -6.91 2.72 -21.36
CA VAL A 82 -6.57 4.14 -21.35
C VAL A 82 -7.80 4.91 -20.91
N GLU A 83 -7.77 5.46 -19.70
CA GLU A 83 -8.91 6.12 -19.05
C GLU A 83 -9.06 7.57 -19.51
N ALA A 84 -7.93 8.27 -19.60
CA ALA A 84 -7.91 9.66 -20.03
C ALA A 84 -6.62 9.98 -20.77
N TYR A 85 -6.75 10.89 -21.72
CA TYR A 85 -5.64 11.60 -22.33
C TYR A 85 -6.01 13.08 -22.44
N HIS A 86 -5.13 13.94 -22.00
CA HIS A 86 -5.32 15.37 -22.07
C HIS A 86 -4.06 16.01 -22.64
N SER A 87 -4.22 16.96 -23.55
CA SER A 87 -3.13 17.74 -24.12
C SER A 87 -3.57 19.21 -24.20
N GLU A 88 -2.79 20.06 -23.55
CA GLU A 88 -2.97 21.51 -23.59
C GLU A 88 -1.93 22.12 -24.53
N GLU A 89 -2.39 22.93 -25.48
CA GLU A 89 -1.50 23.72 -26.32
C GLU A 89 -0.88 24.89 -25.54
N PRO A 90 0.31 25.36 -25.95
CA PRO A 90 0.92 26.53 -25.33
C PRO A 90 -0.01 27.73 -25.36
N THR A 91 -0.19 28.40 -24.25
CA THR A 91 -0.92 29.65 -24.14
C THR A 91 0.04 30.84 -24.11
N ALA A 92 -0.48 32.06 -24.25
CA ALA A 92 0.32 33.28 -24.17
C ALA A 92 1.08 33.45 -22.85
N THR A 93 0.58 32.80 -21.78
CA THR A 93 1.18 32.82 -20.43
C THR A 93 2.02 31.58 -20.12
N GLU A 94 1.79 30.45 -20.79
CA GLU A 94 2.54 29.23 -20.65
C GLU A 94 3.19 28.82 -21.98
N ALA A 95 4.48 29.02 -22.07
CA ALA A 95 5.24 28.79 -23.31
C ALA A 95 5.42 27.30 -23.67
N ARG A 96 4.90 26.36 -22.88
CA ARG A 96 5.08 24.93 -23.09
C ARG A 96 3.74 24.20 -23.06
N ALA A 97 3.52 23.34 -24.04
CA ALA A 97 2.42 22.39 -24.01
C ALA A 97 2.56 21.45 -22.82
N ARG A 98 1.44 21.01 -22.26
CA ARG A 98 1.36 19.98 -21.23
C ARG A 98 0.52 18.82 -21.72
N GLY A 99 0.88 17.61 -21.32
CA GLY A 99 0.07 16.43 -21.61
C GLY A 99 0.06 15.47 -20.45
N THR A 100 -1.06 14.80 -20.31
CA THR A 100 -1.29 13.78 -19.28
C THR A 100 -1.95 12.57 -19.92
N ALA A 101 -1.47 11.36 -19.59
CA ALA A 101 -2.14 10.11 -19.94
C ALA A 101 -2.35 9.28 -18.70
N THR A 102 -3.59 8.84 -18.48
CA THR A 102 -3.97 7.96 -17.38
C THR A 102 -4.29 6.58 -17.92
N LEU A 103 -3.65 5.55 -17.36
CA LEU A 103 -3.75 4.19 -17.85
C LEU A 103 -3.78 3.18 -16.71
N THR A 104 -4.61 2.15 -16.86
CA THR A 104 -4.67 1.00 -15.96
C THR A 104 -4.35 -0.29 -16.71
N VAL A 105 -3.53 -1.14 -16.10
CA VAL A 105 -3.26 -2.51 -16.52
C VAL A 105 -3.81 -3.47 -15.47
N GLU A 106 -4.63 -4.39 -15.90
CA GLU A 106 -5.13 -5.50 -15.05
C GLU A 106 -4.65 -6.82 -15.65
N VAL A 107 -4.14 -7.69 -14.80
CA VAL A 107 -3.76 -9.06 -15.15
C VAL A 107 -4.58 -10.01 -14.30
N THR A 108 -5.35 -10.87 -14.93
CA THR A 108 -6.24 -11.83 -14.27
C THR A 108 -5.97 -13.24 -14.77
N ASP A 109 -6.60 -14.23 -14.14
CA ASP A 109 -6.43 -15.66 -14.50
C ASP A 109 -4.95 -16.11 -14.48
N VAL A 110 -4.19 -15.65 -13.47
CA VAL A 110 -2.77 -16.00 -13.36
C VAL A 110 -2.64 -17.48 -13.05
N PRO A 111 -1.83 -18.23 -13.82
CA PRO A 111 -1.64 -19.65 -13.61
C PRO A 111 -1.12 -19.97 -12.20
N GLY A 112 -1.76 -20.93 -11.54
CA GLY A 112 -1.39 -21.35 -10.18
C GLY A 112 -1.95 -20.47 -9.07
N GLU A 113 -2.60 -19.36 -9.38
CA GLU A 113 -3.14 -18.40 -8.42
C GLU A 113 -4.67 -18.29 -8.56
N SER A 114 -5.41 -18.97 -7.68
CA SER A 114 -6.88 -18.93 -7.71
C SER A 114 -7.41 -17.59 -7.23
N GLY A 115 -8.09 -16.84 -8.11
CA GLY A 115 -8.81 -15.61 -7.80
C GLY A 115 -7.94 -14.38 -7.54
N THR A 116 -6.63 -14.47 -7.77
CA THR A 116 -5.74 -13.31 -7.67
C THR A 116 -5.59 -12.62 -9.03
N GLY A 117 -5.58 -11.30 -8.97
CA GLY A 117 -5.26 -10.46 -10.10
C GLY A 117 -4.29 -9.37 -9.70
N TYR A 118 -3.52 -8.89 -10.65
CA TYR A 118 -2.59 -7.78 -10.43
C TYR A 118 -3.07 -6.55 -11.18
N ARG A 119 -2.99 -5.40 -10.53
CA ARG A 119 -3.35 -4.13 -11.13
C ARG A 119 -2.20 -3.13 -11.01
N GLY A 120 -1.90 -2.45 -12.11
CA GLY A 120 -1.05 -1.27 -12.14
C GLY A 120 -1.84 -0.09 -12.68
N HIS A 121 -1.71 1.08 -12.06
CA HIS A 121 -2.32 2.33 -12.50
C HIS A 121 -1.24 3.39 -12.60
N SER A 122 -1.22 4.14 -13.68
CA SER A 122 -0.20 5.16 -13.90
C SER A 122 -0.78 6.41 -14.54
N VAL A 123 -0.20 7.53 -14.13
CA VAL A 123 -0.43 8.85 -14.74
C VAL A 123 0.90 9.38 -15.24
N ALA A 124 1.09 9.34 -16.56
CA ALA A 124 2.26 9.95 -17.20
C ALA A 124 2.00 11.42 -17.52
N ASN A 125 2.98 12.26 -17.24
CA ASN A 125 2.93 13.70 -17.50
C ASN A 125 4.11 14.11 -18.38
N ALA A 126 3.88 14.98 -19.34
CA ALA A 126 4.95 15.61 -20.12
C ALA A 126 4.74 17.12 -20.26
N SER A 127 5.85 17.83 -20.41
CA SER A 127 5.87 19.25 -20.75
C SER A 127 6.74 19.47 -21.97
N GLY A 128 6.32 20.33 -22.90
CA GLY A 128 6.97 20.58 -24.16
C GLY A 128 6.22 19.96 -25.33
N ARG A 129 6.92 19.37 -26.30
CA ARG A 129 6.25 18.66 -27.39
C ARG A 129 5.61 17.37 -26.87
N VAL A 130 4.28 17.38 -26.79
CA VAL A 130 3.51 16.24 -26.27
C VAL A 130 3.07 15.37 -27.44
N GLU A 131 3.60 14.15 -27.51
CA GLU A 131 3.17 13.14 -28.47
C GLU A 131 2.34 12.06 -27.76
N PRO A 132 1.09 11.83 -28.17
CA PRO A 132 0.21 10.84 -27.51
C PRO A 132 0.85 9.47 -27.34
N ARG A 133 1.57 9.01 -28.36
CA ARG A 133 2.27 7.73 -28.35
C ARG A 133 3.27 7.63 -27.19
N LEU A 134 4.10 8.64 -26.98
CA LEU A 134 5.15 8.63 -25.95
C LEU A 134 4.55 8.65 -24.54
N LEU A 135 3.50 9.43 -24.34
CA LEU A 135 2.81 9.46 -23.03
C LEU A 135 2.11 8.14 -22.70
N VAL A 136 1.40 7.57 -23.65
CA VAL A 136 0.76 6.25 -23.48
C VAL A 136 1.83 5.17 -23.25
N GLU A 137 2.96 5.22 -23.96
CA GLU A 137 4.07 4.31 -23.78
C GLU A 137 4.67 4.41 -22.36
N GLN A 138 4.92 5.60 -21.88
CA GLN A 138 5.42 5.84 -20.53
C GLN A 138 4.43 5.34 -19.47
N ALA A 139 3.15 5.75 -19.56
CA ALA A 139 2.12 5.28 -18.64
C ALA A 139 2.00 3.76 -18.62
N LEU A 140 2.09 3.11 -19.79
CA LEU A 140 2.04 1.66 -19.87
C LEU A 140 3.24 0.99 -19.20
N ARG A 141 4.45 1.51 -19.41
CA ARG A 141 5.65 0.97 -18.74
C ARG A 141 5.55 1.07 -17.22
N ASP A 142 5.11 2.23 -16.73
CA ASP A 142 4.97 2.48 -15.29
C ASP A 142 3.89 1.57 -14.68
N ALA A 143 2.75 1.39 -15.34
CA ALA A 143 1.70 0.49 -14.89
C ALA A 143 2.16 -0.99 -14.91
N LEU A 144 2.89 -1.43 -15.93
CA LEU A 144 3.47 -2.77 -15.98
C LEU A 144 4.53 -2.99 -14.90
N ALA A 145 5.36 -1.99 -14.62
CA ALA A 145 6.32 -2.06 -13.51
C ALA A 145 5.63 -2.24 -12.17
N GLN A 146 4.51 -1.57 -11.93
CA GLN A 146 3.69 -1.77 -10.72
C GLN A 146 3.08 -3.18 -10.66
N VAL A 147 2.61 -3.73 -11.78
CA VAL A 147 2.12 -5.13 -11.85
C VAL A 147 3.23 -6.10 -11.47
N GLN A 148 4.43 -5.94 -12.04
CA GLN A 148 5.58 -6.78 -11.72
C GLN A 148 5.99 -6.67 -10.26
N MET A 149 6.10 -5.46 -9.73
CA MET A 149 6.43 -5.20 -8.33
C MET A 149 5.40 -5.86 -7.39
N THR A 150 4.12 -5.77 -7.73
CA THR A 150 3.05 -6.38 -6.93
C THR A 150 3.18 -7.91 -6.91
N ARG A 151 3.45 -8.50 -8.06
CA ARG A 151 3.67 -9.94 -8.21
C ARG A 151 4.90 -10.39 -7.41
N THR A 152 6.04 -9.72 -7.59
CA THR A 152 7.26 -10.02 -6.83
C THR A 152 7.02 -9.91 -5.32
N ALA A 153 6.37 -8.83 -4.88
CA ALA A 153 6.11 -8.62 -3.46
C ALA A 153 5.11 -9.65 -2.86
N ALA A 154 4.22 -10.22 -3.68
CA ALA A 154 3.28 -11.24 -3.22
C ALA A 154 3.99 -12.54 -2.80
N ASP A 155 5.14 -12.85 -3.42
CA ASP A 155 5.92 -14.07 -3.15
C ASP A 155 6.99 -13.86 -2.07
N LEU A 156 7.25 -12.61 -1.64
CA LEU A 156 8.19 -12.34 -0.57
C LEU A 156 7.64 -12.82 0.78
N ASP A 157 8.52 -13.40 1.59
CA ASP A 157 8.20 -13.67 2.98
C ASP A 157 8.17 -12.38 3.83
N SER A 158 7.71 -12.51 5.08
CA SER A 158 7.57 -11.34 5.96
C SER A 158 8.92 -10.70 6.30
N ALA A 159 9.99 -11.47 6.41
CA ALA A 159 11.32 -10.94 6.71
C ALA A 159 11.87 -10.12 5.54
N GLN A 160 11.67 -10.59 4.31
CA GLN A 160 12.06 -9.87 3.09
C GLN A 160 11.26 -8.58 2.92
N LEU A 161 9.96 -8.59 3.23
CA LEU A 161 9.12 -7.39 3.20
C LEU A 161 9.55 -6.38 4.27
N VAL A 162 9.90 -6.84 5.48
CA VAL A 162 10.47 -5.98 6.53
C VAL A 162 11.79 -5.37 6.07
N ALA A 163 12.66 -6.17 5.45
CA ALA A 163 13.91 -5.66 4.89
C ALA A 163 13.67 -4.56 3.82
N TRP A 164 12.67 -4.72 2.95
CA TRP A 164 12.29 -3.65 2.01
C TRP A 164 11.78 -2.39 2.69
N LEU A 165 11.03 -2.55 3.79
CA LEU A 165 10.48 -1.42 4.54
C LEU A 165 11.57 -0.60 5.22
N ASP A 166 12.61 -1.27 5.74
CA ASP A 166 13.73 -0.66 6.46
C ASP A 166 14.89 -0.21 5.53
N ASP A 167 14.90 -0.61 4.27
CA ASP A 167 15.95 -0.25 3.32
C ASP A 167 15.78 1.20 2.83
N GLU A 168 16.68 2.08 3.22
CA GLU A 168 16.72 3.48 2.76
C GLU A 168 17.01 3.61 1.26
N GLN A 169 17.60 2.59 0.63
CA GLN A 169 17.89 2.56 -0.80
C GLN A 169 16.72 1.98 -1.62
N ALA A 170 15.75 1.35 -0.96
CA ALA A 170 14.54 0.89 -1.62
C ALA A 170 13.72 2.08 -2.14
N SER A 171 13.10 1.90 -3.30
CA SER A 171 12.23 2.95 -3.84
C SER A 171 11.06 3.22 -2.87
N PRO A 172 10.54 4.46 -2.81
CA PRO A 172 9.37 4.77 -1.99
C PRO A 172 8.20 3.82 -2.25
N GLU A 173 7.99 3.45 -3.51
CA GLU A 173 6.91 2.52 -3.89
C GLU A 173 7.14 1.10 -3.36
N GLN A 174 8.38 0.61 -3.30
CA GLN A 174 8.69 -0.68 -2.67
C GLN A 174 8.38 -0.68 -1.17
N ARG A 175 8.82 0.37 -0.46
CA ARG A 175 8.56 0.54 0.98
C ARG A 175 7.05 0.63 1.26
N ARG A 176 6.31 1.42 0.49
CA ARG A 176 4.84 1.55 0.59
C ARG A 176 4.14 0.22 0.31
N ARG A 177 4.62 -0.53 -0.68
CA ARG A 177 4.09 -1.86 -1.02
C ARG A 177 4.32 -2.85 0.10
N ALA A 178 5.51 -2.88 0.69
CA ALA A 178 5.82 -3.72 1.83
C ALA A 178 4.89 -3.44 3.02
N ALA A 179 4.71 -2.16 3.40
CA ALA A 179 3.79 -1.76 4.47
C ALA A 179 2.35 -2.26 4.22
N ARG A 180 1.85 -2.12 2.99
CA ARG A 180 0.51 -2.55 2.61
C ARG A 180 0.33 -4.08 2.73
N ILE A 181 1.30 -4.86 2.26
CA ILE A 181 1.24 -6.32 2.29
C ILE A 181 1.37 -6.84 3.73
N LEU A 182 2.32 -6.33 4.52
CA LEU A 182 2.50 -6.69 5.92
C LEU A 182 1.23 -6.40 6.73
N GLY A 183 0.59 -5.27 6.50
CA GLY A 183 -0.68 -4.93 7.13
C GLY A 183 -1.84 -5.84 6.72
N SER A 184 -1.93 -6.23 5.43
CA SER A 184 -2.97 -7.14 4.94
C SER A 184 -2.79 -8.56 5.48
N ARG A 185 -1.55 -9.02 5.65
CA ARG A 185 -1.20 -10.31 6.27
C ARG A 185 -1.34 -10.30 7.79
N ARG A 186 -1.53 -9.13 8.41
CA ARG A 186 -1.52 -8.92 9.87
C ARG A 186 -0.26 -9.44 10.53
N GLU A 187 0.87 -9.16 9.92
CA GLU A 187 2.17 -9.71 10.30
C GLU A 187 2.74 -8.97 11.53
N ARG A 188 2.62 -9.60 12.70
CA ARG A 188 3.08 -9.00 13.95
C ARG A 188 4.59 -8.78 14.01
N SER A 189 5.36 -9.63 13.36
CA SER A 189 6.83 -9.48 13.33
C SER A 189 7.28 -8.16 12.65
N ALA A 190 6.39 -7.51 11.89
CA ALA A 190 6.66 -6.25 11.22
C ALA A 190 6.31 -5.01 12.07
N THR A 191 5.75 -5.16 13.26
CA THR A 191 5.21 -4.04 14.05
C THR A 191 6.24 -2.95 14.29
N GLU A 192 7.47 -3.30 14.67
CA GLU A 192 8.53 -2.31 14.94
C GLU A 192 8.97 -1.57 13.66
N ALA A 193 9.10 -2.27 12.54
CA ALA A 193 9.44 -1.66 11.26
C ALA A 193 8.33 -0.71 10.78
N LEU A 194 7.07 -1.12 10.92
CA LEU A 194 5.92 -0.26 10.63
C LEU A 194 5.83 0.95 11.56
N ALA A 195 6.20 0.81 12.84
CA ALA A 195 6.26 1.93 13.77
C ALA A 195 7.33 2.96 13.37
N ARG A 196 8.51 2.51 12.89
CA ARG A 196 9.51 3.41 12.30
C ARG A 196 9.00 4.10 11.04
N ALA A 197 8.37 3.35 10.13
CA ALA A 197 7.79 3.88 8.91
C ALA A 197 6.65 4.88 9.16
N LEU A 198 5.88 4.70 10.25
CA LEU A 198 4.84 5.64 10.68
C LEU A 198 5.43 7.02 11.03
N LEU A 199 6.63 7.04 11.61
CA LEU A 199 7.30 8.26 12.04
C LEU A 199 8.19 8.90 10.96
N ASP A 200 8.22 8.31 9.75
CA ASP A 200 8.94 8.86 8.59
C ASP A 200 8.32 10.22 8.20
N LYS A 201 9.17 11.27 8.18
CA LYS A 201 8.73 12.64 7.87
C LYS A 201 8.81 12.97 6.39
N GLU A 202 9.56 12.18 5.62
CA GLU A 202 9.82 12.43 4.22
C GLU A 202 8.75 11.81 3.32
N ASP A 203 8.20 10.66 3.73
CA ASP A 203 7.16 9.93 2.97
C ASP A 203 5.83 9.88 3.74
N ILE A 204 5.00 10.92 3.55
CA ILE A 204 3.68 11.03 4.18
C ILE A 204 2.76 9.86 3.80
N GLU A 205 2.85 9.37 2.56
CA GLU A 205 2.01 8.26 2.11
C GLU A 205 2.44 6.95 2.79
N LEU A 206 3.75 6.72 2.96
CA LEU A 206 4.27 5.59 3.72
C LEU A 206 3.77 5.63 5.17
N SER A 207 3.82 6.79 5.83
CA SER A 207 3.32 6.95 7.20
C SER A 207 1.83 6.62 7.30
N GLN A 208 1.01 7.05 6.35
CA GLN A 208 -0.42 6.72 6.32
C GLN A 208 -0.66 5.21 6.11
N LEU A 209 0.07 4.58 5.20
CA LEU A 209 -0.02 3.14 4.97
C LEU A 209 0.44 2.33 6.18
N ALA A 210 1.50 2.79 6.86
CA ALA A 210 1.97 2.20 8.10
C ALA A 210 0.91 2.28 9.21
N LEU A 211 0.21 3.43 9.36
CA LEU A 211 -0.88 3.57 10.31
C LEU A 211 -2.02 2.56 10.03
N VAL A 212 -2.41 2.41 8.77
CA VAL A 212 -3.42 1.41 8.38
C VAL A 212 -2.95 0.00 8.68
N ALA A 213 -1.69 -0.33 8.37
CA ALA A 213 -1.10 -1.64 8.64
C ALA A 213 -1.08 -1.94 10.16
N ILE A 214 -0.61 -1.00 10.97
CA ILE A 214 -0.60 -1.09 12.44
C ILE A 214 -2.02 -1.29 12.98
N THR A 215 -3.00 -0.56 12.47
CA THR A 215 -4.41 -0.71 12.86
C THR A 215 -4.93 -2.13 12.58
N ASN A 216 -4.60 -2.70 11.41
CA ASN A 216 -5.01 -4.05 11.03
C ASN A 216 -4.33 -5.14 11.87
N ILE A 217 -3.07 -4.91 12.28
CA ILE A 217 -2.31 -5.83 13.12
C ILE A 217 -2.80 -5.77 14.57
N GLY A 218 -3.03 -4.56 15.09
CA GLY A 218 -3.50 -4.32 16.45
C GLY A 218 -2.46 -4.70 17.54
N ASP A 219 -1.17 -4.70 17.20
CA ASP A 219 -0.11 -5.06 18.14
C ASP A 219 0.22 -3.90 19.10
N PRO A 220 0.17 -4.11 20.43
CA PRO A 220 0.51 -3.11 21.43
C PRO A 220 1.90 -2.47 21.31
N ALA A 221 2.85 -3.14 20.70
CA ALA A 221 4.22 -2.64 20.54
C ALA A 221 4.29 -1.34 19.72
N ALA A 222 3.29 -1.06 18.88
CA ALA A 222 3.22 0.19 18.10
C ALA A 222 2.57 1.37 18.84
N LEU A 223 2.06 1.19 20.06
CA LEU A 223 1.25 2.19 20.74
C LEU A 223 1.95 3.55 20.86
N ASP A 224 3.21 3.55 21.31
CA ASP A 224 3.94 4.80 21.53
C ASP A 224 4.17 5.57 20.24
N ALA A 225 4.49 4.88 19.16
CA ALA A 225 4.66 5.49 17.85
C ALA A 225 3.34 6.09 17.32
N VAL A 226 2.20 5.42 17.55
CA VAL A 226 0.89 5.94 17.14
C VAL A 226 0.50 7.19 17.94
N ILE A 227 0.77 7.20 19.25
CA ILE A 227 0.52 8.38 20.11
C ILE A 227 1.40 9.55 19.64
N GLU A 228 2.72 9.33 19.50
CA GLU A 228 3.66 10.35 19.02
C GLU A 228 3.26 10.90 17.64
N PHE A 229 2.89 10.02 16.71
CA PHE A 229 2.44 10.43 15.38
C PHE A 229 1.19 11.31 15.48
N SER A 230 0.21 10.94 16.31
CA SER A 230 -1.06 11.64 16.46
C SER A 230 -0.91 13.09 16.92
N GLU A 231 0.09 13.39 17.74
CA GLU A 231 0.31 14.73 18.30
C GLU A 231 0.60 15.77 17.21
N ARG A 232 1.19 15.33 16.11
CA ARG A 232 1.60 16.18 14.98
C ARG A 232 0.57 16.23 13.85
N GLN A 233 -0.54 15.48 13.98
CA GLN A 233 -1.48 15.29 12.87
C GLN A 233 -2.74 16.18 13.01
N PRO A 234 -3.34 16.60 11.88
CA PRO A 234 -4.64 17.26 11.88
C PRO A 234 -5.75 16.29 12.30
N GLY A 235 -6.91 16.85 12.67
CA GLY A 235 -8.06 16.11 13.18
C GLY A 235 -8.42 14.81 12.42
N PRO A 236 -8.52 14.81 11.07
CA PRO A 236 -8.88 13.61 10.33
C PRO A 236 -7.91 12.43 10.51
N VAL A 237 -6.59 12.70 10.52
CA VAL A 237 -5.57 11.66 10.74
C VAL A 237 -5.52 11.23 12.20
N ARG A 238 -5.71 12.19 13.13
CA ARG A 238 -5.82 11.89 14.57
C ARG A 238 -6.98 10.93 14.86
N LYS A 239 -8.11 11.07 14.16
CA LYS A 239 -9.23 10.12 14.26
C LYS A 239 -8.82 8.70 13.86
N GLN A 240 -7.96 8.54 12.85
CA GLN A 240 -7.41 7.22 12.48
C GLN A 240 -6.48 6.66 13.57
N CYS A 241 -5.69 7.51 14.24
CA CYS A 241 -4.87 7.09 15.37
C CYS A 241 -5.72 6.60 16.56
N ILE A 242 -6.87 7.22 16.83
CA ILE A 242 -7.82 6.73 17.85
C ILE A 242 -8.29 5.31 17.54
N GLU A 243 -8.60 5.02 16.27
CA GLU A 243 -8.99 3.68 15.84
C GLU A 243 -7.85 2.66 15.97
N ALA A 244 -6.61 3.06 15.66
CA ALA A 244 -5.44 2.21 15.87
C ALA A 244 -5.24 1.87 17.36
N VAL A 245 -5.32 2.86 18.25
CA VAL A 245 -5.20 2.66 19.71
C VAL A 245 -6.35 1.78 20.23
N ARG A 246 -7.57 1.99 19.76
CA ARG A 246 -8.72 1.13 20.08
C ARG A 246 -8.48 -0.33 19.64
N ALA A 247 -7.89 -0.54 18.46
CA ALA A 247 -7.59 -1.89 17.97
C ALA A 247 -6.57 -2.63 18.87
N MET A 248 -5.60 -1.91 19.44
CA MET A 248 -4.60 -2.44 20.36
C MET A 248 -5.17 -2.81 21.73
N GLY A 249 -6.17 -2.09 22.24
CA GLY A 249 -6.91 -2.42 23.44
C GLY A 249 -6.09 -2.44 24.75
N THR A 250 -5.06 -1.62 24.86
CA THR A 250 -4.17 -1.61 26.03
C THR A 250 -4.64 -0.66 27.13
N PRO A 251 -4.33 -0.92 28.42
CA PRO A 251 -4.65 0.02 29.51
C PRO A 251 -4.05 1.41 29.30
N ARG A 252 -2.83 1.49 28.76
CA ARG A 252 -2.19 2.77 28.44
C ARG A 252 -2.88 3.48 27.27
N GLY A 253 -3.34 2.74 26.26
CA GLY A 253 -4.16 3.28 25.19
C GLY A 253 -5.50 3.81 25.69
N GLN A 254 -6.15 3.09 26.61
CA GLN A 254 -7.39 3.54 27.27
C GLN A 254 -7.17 4.85 28.02
N ALA A 255 -6.07 4.98 28.77
CA ALA A 255 -5.74 6.21 29.48
C ALA A 255 -5.53 7.39 28.50
N TRP A 256 -4.86 7.18 27.38
CA TRP A 256 -4.70 8.20 26.33
C TRP A 256 -6.05 8.59 25.70
N LEU A 257 -6.90 7.61 25.36
CA LEU A 257 -8.26 7.87 24.87
C LEU A 257 -9.10 8.68 25.87
N PHE A 258 -8.98 8.37 27.18
CA PHE A 258 -9.67 9.12 28.21
C PHE A 258 -9.24 10.58 28.26
N VAL A 259 -7.96 10.88 28.13
CA VAL A 259 -7.46 12.26 28.04
C VAL A 259 -8.05 13.00 26.84
N LEU A 260 -8.10 12.35 25.67
CA LEU A 260 -8.72 12.96 24.47
C LEU A 260 -10.23 13.19 24.67
N ALA A 261 -10.93 12.22 25.23
CA ALA A 261 -12.38 12.31 25.48
C ALA A 261 -12.75 13.42 26.46
N SER A 262 -11.85 13.71 27.42
CA SER A 262 -12.13 14.66 28.50
C SER A 262 -11.71 16.10 28.22
N GLY A 263 -10.78 16.33 27.27
CA GLY A 263 -10.18 17.67 27.17
C GLY A 263 -9.66 18.08 25.79
N HIS A 264 -9.94 17.33 24.73
CA HIS A 264 -9.49 17.74 23.39
C HIS A 264 -10.34 18.93 22.89
N PRO A 265 -9.75 19.97 22.23
CA PRO A 265 -10.49 21.14 21.76
C PRO A 265 -11.44 20.86 20.57
N ASP A 266 -11.31 19.73 19.91
CA ASP A 266 -12.15 19.30 18.78
C ASP A 266 -13.20 18.31 19.30
N ASP A 267 -14.49 18.71 19.25
CA ASP A 267 -15.62 17.92 19.75
C ASP A 267 -15.76 16.57 19.03
N ASP A 268 -15.43 16.50 17.74
CA ASP A 268 -15.46 15.25 16.97
C ASP A 268 -14.39 14.25 17.47
N VAL A 269 -13.22 14.75 17.86
CA VAL A 269 -12.15 13.93 18.45
C VAL A 269 -12.58 13.42 19.82
N GLN A 270 -13.19 14.29 20.65
CA GLN A 270 -13.74 13.89 21.94
C GLN A 270 -14.80 12.79 21.81
N ALA A 271 -15.76 13.00 20.89
CA ALA A 271 -16.83 12.03 20.66
C ALA A 271 -16.28 10.66 20.20
N LEU A 272 -15.31 10.66 19.28
CA LEU A 272 -14.71 9.42 18.78
C LEU A 272 -13.89 8.70 19.86
N ALA A 273 -13.12 9.43 20.66
CA ALA A 273 -12.37 8.87 21.77
C ALA A 273 -13.29 8.25 22.82
N SER A 274 -14.40 8.93 23.15
CA SER A 274 -15.44 8.41 24.07
C SER A 274 -16.07 7.13 23.54
N ALA A 275 -16.40 7.08 22.23
CA ALA A 275 -16.95 5.89 21.60
C ALA A 275 -15.93 4.71 21.57
N ALA A 276 -14.66 5.01 21.35
CA ALA A 276 -13.58 4.02 21.41
C ALA A 276 -13.45 3.40 22.81
N LEU A 277 -13.49 4.22 23.87
CA LEU A 277 -13.48 3.74 25.26
C LEU A 277 -14.67 2.84 25.56
N ALA A 278 -15.89 3.29 25.26
CA ALA A 278 -17.09 2.49 25.47
C ALA A 278 -17.02 1.14 24.74
N SER A 279 -16.44 1.10 23.52
CA SER A 279 -16.23 -0.16 22.78
C SER A 279 -15.23 -1.09 23.46
N LEU A 280 -14.19 -0.57 24.13
CA LEU A 280 -13.20 -1.37 24.84
C LEU A 280 -13.80 -1.96 26.14
N GLU A 281 -14.58 -1.18 26.89
CA GLU A 281 -15.28 -1.64 28.08
C GLU A 281 -16.25 -2.79 27.79
N GLN A 282 -16.90 -2.77 26.61
CA GLN A 282 -17.80 -3.85 26.18
C GLN A 282 -17.06 -5.13 25.79
N ARG A 283 -15.77 -5.04 25.42
CA ARG A 283 -14.93 -6.18 25.05
C ARG A 283 -14.30 -6.91 26.25
N GLU A 284 -14.13 -6.21 27.36
CA GLU A 284 -13.70 -6.86 28.60
C GLU A 284 -14.85 -7.78 29.06
N PRO A 285 -14.64 -9.12 29.16
CA PRO A 285 -15.64 -9.98 29.78
C PRO A 285 -15.79 -9.43 31.21
N ARG A 286 -17.01 -8.99 31.57
CA ARG A 286 -17.35 -8.70 32.96
C ARG A 286 -16.83 -9.86 33.77
N GLY A 287 -15.79 -9.63 34.58
CA GLY A 287 -15.25 -10.61 35.49
C GLY A 287 -16.42 -11.22 36.27
N PRO A 288 -16.32 -12.47 36.70
CA PRO A 288 -17.42 -13.13 37.40
C PRO A 288 -17.89 -12.18 38.50
N ALA A 289 -19.16 -11.83 38.45
CA ALA A 289 -19.81 -11.00 39.45
C ALA A 289 -19.38 -11.54 40.81
N VAL A 290 -18.72 -10.68 41.60
CA VAL A 290 -18.41 -11.01 42.99
C VAL A 290 -19.75 -11.35 43.61
N ALA A 291 -20.04 -12.62 43.75
CA ALA A 291 -21.23 -13.08 44.46
C ALA A 291 -21.13 -12.52 45.87
N ASP A 292 -21.98 -11.54 46.16
CA ASP A 292 -22.27 -11.07 47.50
C ASP A 292 -22.68 -12.30 48.35
N ASN A 293 -21.71 -12.97 48.94
CA ASN A 293 -21.92 -13.91 50.02
C ASN A 293 -22.10 -13.13 51.32
N ALA A 294 -23.15 -12.33 51.36
CA ALA A 294 -23.69 -11.80 52.63
C ALA A 294 -25.06 -12.41 52.83
N ALA A 295 -25.13 -13.60 53.35
CA ALA A 295 -26.32 -13.95 54.12
C ALA A 295 -26.13 -15.34 54.80
N GLY A 296 -26.11 -15.34 56.08
CA GLY A 296 -26.67 -16.43 56.88
C GLY A 296 -25.73 -17.29 57.68
N ALA A 297 -25.06 -16.70 58.65
CA ALA A 297 -24.76 -17.43 59.87
C ALA A 297 -26.08 -17.77 60.57
N GLY A 298 -26.55 -18.98 60.39
CA GLY A 298 -27.63 -19.60 61.11
C GLY A 298 -27.05 -20.69 62.01
N ASP A 299 -26.67 -20.29 63.18
CA ASP A 299 -26.33 -21.16 64.32
C ASP A 299 -27.56 -21.96 64.74
N LYS A 300 -27.48 -23.29 64.76
CA LYS A 300 -28.38 -24.16 65.50
C LYS A 300 -27.58 -25.23 66.26
N PRO A 301 -27.66 -25.23 67.61
CA PRO A 301 -27.02 -26.25 68.38
C PRO A 301 -27.78 -27.59 68.26
N LYS A 302 -27.06 -28.64 67.97
CA LYS A 302 -27.56 -30.04 68.13
C LYS A 302 -27.30 -30.55 69.52
N ASP A 303 -28.42 -30.80 70.16
CA ASP A 303 -28.50 -31.56 71.41
C ASP A 303 -27.83 -32.92 71.31
N THR A 304 -27.07 -33.16 72.33
CA THR A 304 -26.48 -34.44 72.78
C THR A 304 -27.53 -35.36 73.31
N ALA A 305 -27.50 -36.62 72.93
CA ALA A 305 -28.05 -37.71 73.71
C ALA A 305 -27.21 -38.97 73.49
N VAL A 306 -26.60 -39.39 74.56
CA VAL A 306 -26.02 -40.73 74.88
C VAL A 306 -27.08 -41.49 75.62
N PRO A 307 -27.22 -42.79 75.55
CA PRO A 307 -26.21 -43.74 76.17
C PRO A 307 -25.54 -44.68 75.19
#